data_1d0b77c69629afa946d07dd97e2ab715
#
_entry.id   1d0b77c69629afa946d07dd97e2ab715
#
_cell.length_a   1.000
_cell.length_b   1.000
_cell.length_c   1.000
_cell.angle_alpha   90.00
_cell.angle_beta   90.00
_cell.angle_gamma   90.00
#
_symmetry.space_group_name_H-M   'P 1'
#
loop_
_entity.id
_entity.type
_entity.pdbx_description
1 polymer ?
#
loop_
_entity_poly.entity_id
_entity_poly.type
_entity_poly.pdbx_seq_one_letter_code
_entity_poly.pdbx_strand_id
1 'polypeptide(L)'
;MKRTLILTLITLSTASFAQDIPPDGYLNTNDFKDVAPTPYPEIKPMDILSVKRVWRDIDTEVDANKLFVSPNSRLIDILVDAIQSGNLIAYSPLSTAKNPSGDAFTEPLSKKDALAKFIGDSVLVPILDKDGNTIKSKWQAGEFSPEKVTKFRLKEDWIFDKGRGIYEPRIVGIAPLVNISAMGELLSEQPAFWINFNQARKVLAQHQVIFKTTNNLSFDDVFVLRKFSSTIIKESNPDDLKIADYASSTEEREKESKRIEDSLSDYKKRIWNKNSAKKINEL
;
A
#
# COMPACT_ATOMS: atom_id res chain seq x y z
N MET A 1 30.57 5.33 77.57
CA MET A 1 29.26 5.19 76.96
C MET A 1 29.28 6.05 75.69
N LYS A 2 29.49 5.42 74.51
CA LYS A 2 29.49 6.13 73.21
C LYS A 2 28.12 5.90 72.53
N ARG A 3 27.33 6.92 72.36
CA ARG A 3 26.05 6.89 71.64
C ARG A 3 26.33 7.08 70.12
N THR A 4 26.11 6.03 69.37
CA THR A 4 26.19 6.06 67.91
C THR A 4 24.84 6.53 67.38
N LEU A 5 24.82 7.68 66.71
CA LEU A 5 23.65 8.24 66.06
C LEU A 5 23.57 7.63 64.63
N ILE A 6 22.56 6.80 64.35
CA ILE A 6 22.28 6.26 63.04
C ILE A 6 21.39 7.26 62.29
N LEU A 7 21.95 7.90 61.26
CA LEU A 7 21.21 8.81 60.36
C LEU A 7 20.60 7.99 59.26
N THR A 8 19.28 7.76 59.30
CA THR A 8 18.53 7.07 58.23
C THR A 8 18.22 8.05 57.12
N LEU A 9 18.89 7.88 56.00
CA LEU A 9 18.65 8.68 54.80
C LEU A 9 17.41 8.14 54.07
N ILE A 10 16.28 8.84 54.16
CA ILE A 10 15.05 8.51 53.39
C ILE A 10 15.21 9.13 52.01
N THR A 11 15.49 8.30 50.99
CA THR A 11 15.44 8.71 49.59
C THR A 11 13.98 8.79 49.16
N LEU A 12 13.46 10.00 49.01
CA LEU A 12 12.18 10.26 48.35
C LEU A 12 12.37 10.06 46.87
N SER A 13 11.93 8.94 46.31
CA SER A 13 11.80 8.75 44.87
C SER A 13 10.62 9.58 44.37
N THR A 14 10.87 10.74 43.78
CA THR A 14 9.88 11.48 43.05
C THR A 14 9.55 10.70 41.77
N ALA A 15 8.42 10.02 41.77
CA ALA A 15 7.83 9.52 40.51
C ALA A 15 7.50 10.73 39.63
N SER A 16 8.32 10.98 38.62
CA SER A 16 7.98 11.93 37.56
C SER A 16 6.82 11.33 36.79
N PHE A 17 5.60 11.77 37.08
CA PHE A 17 4.49 11.58 36.16
C PHE A 17 4.81 12.43 34.94
N ALA A 18 5.13 11.79 33.83
CA ALA A 18 5.11 12.45 32.54
C ALA A 18 3.67 12.95 32.34
N GLN A 19 3.47 14.25 32.42
CA GLN A 19 2.18 14.84 32.09
C GLN A 19 1.98 14.63 30.59
N ASP A 20 1.00 13.81 30.23
CA ASP A 20 0.51 13.77 28.86
C ASP A 20 0.10 15.19 28.48
N ILE A 21 0.75 15.75 27.47
CA ILE A 21 0.36 17.05 26.93
C ILE A 21 -1.05 16.88 26.38
N PRO A 22 -2.05 17.62 26.90
CA PRO A 22 -3.40 17.49 26.38
C PRO A 22 -3.42 17.85 24.90
N PRO A 23 -4.19 17.15 24.06
CA PRO A 23 -4.25 17.44 22.63
C PRO A 23 -4.78 18.85 22.40
N ASP A 24 -4.14 19.58 21.49
CA ASP A 24 -4.56 20.92 21.06
C ASP A 24 -5.74 20.83 20.07
N GLY A 25 -6.78 20.07 20.44
CA GLY A 25 -7.96 19.86 19.63
C GLY A 25 -8.79 18.66 20.07
N TYR A 26 -9.94 18.49 19.45
CA TYR A 26 -10.85 17.36 19.72
C TYR A 26 -10.24 16.01 19.33
N LEU A 27 -9.37 16.00 18.32
CA LEU A 27 -8.71 14.80 17.80
C LEU A 27 -7.22 14.86 18.05
N ASN A 28 -6.68 13.81 18.63
CA ASN A 28 -5.27 13.63 18.81
C ASN A 28 -4.67 12.92 17.59
N THR A 29 -3.55 13.39 17.06
CA THR A 29 -2.83 12.74 15.97
C THR A 29 -2.31 11.34 16.33
N ASN A 30 -2.29 10.99 17.60
CA ASN A 30 -1.93 9.66 18.10
C ASN A 30 -3.10 8.66 18.13
N ASP A 31 -4.32 9.07 17.80
CA ASP A 31 -5.52 8.23 17.90
C ASP A 31 -5.50 7.02 16.93
N PHE A 32 -4.62 7.04 15.93
CA PHE A 32 -4.47 5.94 14.98
C PHE A 32 -3.52 4.83 15.45
N LYS A 33 -2.72 5.03 16.48
CA LYS A 33 -1.65 4.10 16.89
C LYS A 33 -2.14 2.69 17.22
N ASP A 34 -3.34 2.57 17.78
CA ASP A 34 -3.93 1.31 18.20
C ASP A 34 -5.21 0.95 17.41
N VAL A 35 -5.46 1.65 16.31
CA VAL A 35 -6.65 1.40 15.49
C VAL A 35 -6.53 0.05 14.80
N ALA A 36 -7.55 -0.77 14.97
CA ALA A 36 -7.70 -2.01 14.22
C ALA A 36 -8.42 -1.73 12.88
N PRO A 37 -8.05 -2.43 11.79
CA PRO A 37 -8.75 -2.29 10.53
C PRO A 37 -10.22 -2.72 10.68
N THR A 38 -11.12 -1.97 10.03
CA THR A 38 -12.54 -2.35 9.97
C THR A 38 -12.69 -3.73 9.33
N PRO A 39 -13.25 -4.73 10.03
CA PRO A 39 -13.35 -6.07 9.48
C PRO A 39 -14.24 -6.08 8.23
N TYR A 40 -13.81 -6.80 7.21
CA TYR A 40 -14.70 -7.11 6.10
C TYR A 40 -15.79 -8.06 6.57
N PRO A 41 -17.03 -7.92 6.05
CA PRO A 41 -18.03 -8.95 6.24
C PRO A 41 -17.52 -10.32 5.77
N GLU A 42 -17.74 -11.36 6.58
CA GLU A 42 -17.32 -12.70 6.25
C GLU A 42 -18.08 -13.22 5.03
N ILE A 43 -17.37 -13.85 4.10
CA ILE A 43 -17.95 -14.51 2.93
C ILE A 43 -17.71 -16.00 3.11
N LYS A 44 -18.78 -16.77 3.24
CA LYS A 44 -18.68 -18.23 3.32
C LYS A 44 -18.25 -18.79 1.96
N PRO A 45 -17.29 -19.71 1.88
CA PRO A 45 -16.84 -20.27 0.60
C PRO A 45 -17.98 -20.81 -0.28
N MET A 46 -19.00 -21.43 0.33
CA MET A 46 -20.19 -21.95 -0.37
C MET A 46 -21.08 -20.84 -0.96
N ASP A 47 -20.94 -19.61 -0.51
CA ASP A 47 -21.71 -18.47 -0.99
C ASP A 47 -21.02 -17.71 -2.13
N ILE A 48 -19.77 -18.06 -2.45
CA ILE A 48 -19.03 -17.47 -3.57
C ILE A 48 -19.57 -18.10 -4.87
N LEU A 49 -20.32 -17.32 -5.64
CA LEU A 49 -20.87 -17.77 -6.92
C LEU A 49 -19.92 -17.53 -8.08
N SER A 50 -19.24 -16.39 -8.06
CA SER A 50 -18.24 -16.04 -9.08
C SER A 50 -17.18 -15.09 -8.50
N VAL A 51 -15.98 -15.19 -9.08
CA VAL A 51 -14.86 -14.28 -8.78
C VAL A 51 -14.30 -13.81 -10.10
N LYS A 52 -14.13 -12.50 -10.24
CA LYS A 52 -13.44 -11.88 -11.37
C LYS A 52 -12.24 -11.10 -10.84
N ARG A 53 -11.04 -11.46 -11.25
CA ARG A 53 -9.82 -10.78 -10.84
C ARG A 53 -9.46 -9.67 -11.80
N VAL A 54 -9.07 -8.54 -11.25
CA VAL A 54 -8.57 -7.38 -12.01
C VAL A 54 -7.32 -6.81 -11.35
N TRP A 55 -6.48 -6.19 -12.17
CA TRP A 55 -5.34 -5.40 -11.73
C TRP A 55 -5.56 -3.96 -12.18
N ARG A 56 -5.30 -3.03 -11.27
CA ARG A 56 -5.45 -1.60 -11.55
C ARG A 56 -4.27 -0.80 -11.01
N ASP A 57 -3.94 0.26 -11.70
CA ASP A 57 -2.90 1.19 -11.30
C ASP A 57 -3.51 2.46 -10.72
N ILE A 58 -3.00 2.88 -9.59
CA ILE A 58 -3.26 4.17 -8.94
C ILE A 58 -2.08 5.06 -9.30
N ASP A 59 -2.30 6.03 -10.16
CA ASP A 59 -1.32 7.04 -10.53
C ASP A 59 -1.34 8.17 -9.50
N THR A 60 -0.22 8.39 -8.80
CA THR A 60 -0.11 9.40 -7.73
C THR A 60 -0.01 10.82 -8.26
N GLU A 61 0.17 11.00 -9.56
CA GLU A 61 0.18 12.32 -10.19
C GLU A 61 -1.23 12.89 -10.35
N VAL A 62 -2.24 12.05 -10.40
CA VAL A 62 -3.65 12.45 -10.40
C VAL A 62 -4.02 13.11 -9.07
N ASP A 63 -4.69 14.24 -9.10
CA ASP A 63 -5.02 15.04 -7.90
C ASP A 63 -5.75 14.26 -6.81
N ALA A 64 -6.67 13.37 -7.19
CA ALA A 64 -7.40 12.51 -6.25
C ALA A 64 -6.47 11.56 -5.47
N ASN A 65 -5.27 11.29 -5.99
CA ASN A 65 -4.31 10.33 -5.45
C ASN A 65 -3.10 11.00 -4.77
N LYS A 66 -3.01 12.33 -4.75
CA LYS A 66 -1.92 13.05 -4.08
C LYS A 66 -1.80 12.72 -2.59
N LEU A 67 -2.87 12.23 -1.99
CA LEU A 67 -2.86 11.74 -0.61
C LEU A 67 -1.84 10.62 -0.35
N PHE A 68 -1.49 9.80 -1.36
CA PHE A 68 -0.52 8.71 -1.23
C PHE A 68 0.95 9.17 -1.21
N VAL A 69 1.20 10.40 -1.67
CA VAL A 69 2.55 10.99 -1.75
C VAL A 69 2.70 12.25 -0.89
N SER A 70 1.78 12.49 0.05
CA SER A 70 1.88 13.59 0.99
C SER A 70 3.18 13.50 1.80
N PRO A 71 4.01 14.55 1.87
CA PRO A 71 5.30 14.50 2.56
C PRO A 71 5.22 14.07 4.04
N ASN A 72 4.09 14.36 4.69
CA ASN A 72 3.88 14.05 6.11
C ASN A 72 3.30 12.64 6.35
N SER A 73 2.81 11.96 5.30
CA SER A 73 2.24 10.61 5.40
C SER A 73 2.31 9.92 4.04
N ARG A 74 3.53 9.64 3.59
CA ARG A 74 3.74 9.00 2.28
C ARG A 74 3.54 7.50 2.40
N LEU A 75 2.68 6.93 1.57
CA LEU A 75 2.35 5.50 1.63
C LEU A 75 3.58 4.60 1.48
N ILE A 76 4.50 4.92 0.56
CA ILE A 76 5.70 4.09 0.35
C ILE A 76 6.59 4.04 1.60
N ASP A 77 6.73 5.15 2.32
CA ASP A 77 7.54 5.20 3.53
C ASP A 77 6.94 4.29 4.60
N ILE A 78 5.62 4.32 4.79
CA ILE A 78 4.89 3.45 5.72
C ILE A 78 5.09 1.97 5.39
N LEU A 79 5.00 1.60 4.10
CA LEU A 79 5.19 0.22 3.67
C LEU A 79 6.64 -0.25 3.88
N VAL A 80 7.60 0.61 3.56
CA VAL A 80 9.04 0.33 3.73
C VAL A 80 9.41 0.19 5.20
N ASP A 81 8.96 1.09 6.05
CA ASP A 81 9.20 1.03 7.50
C ASP A 81 8.59 -0.24 8.11
N ALA A 82 7.40 -0.63 7.66
CA ALA A 82 6.77 -1.87 8.11
C ALA A 82 7.53 -3.13 7.64
N ILE A 83 8.14 -3.11 6.45
CA ILE A 83 9.00 -4.20 5.98
C ILE A 83 10.30 -4.21 6.80
N GLN A 84 10.92 -3.07 7.03
CA GLN A 84 12.16 -2.96 7.80
C GLN A 84 11.97 -3.39 9.26
N SER A 85 10.86 -3.04 9.88
CA SER A 85 10.51 -3.47 11.24
C SER A 85 10.09 -4.95 11.31
N GLY A 86 9.77 -5.58 10.17
CA GLY A 86 9.31 -6.97 10.10
C GLY A 86 7.82 -7.15 10.32
N ASN A 87 7.06 -6.07 10.33
CA ASN A 87 5.59 -6.10 10.43
C ASN A 87 4.92 -6.51 9.13
N LEU A 88 5.60 -6.34 7.99
CA LEU A 88 5.14 -6.76 6.68
C LEU A 88 6.19 -7.63 5.96
N ILE A 89 5.70 -8.52 5.11
CA ILE A 89 6.51 -9.35 4.23
C ILE A 89 6.34 -8.84 2.80
N ALA A 90 7.47 -8.50 2.17
CA ALA A 90 7.53 -8.21 0.74
C ALA A 90 7.72 -9.51 -0.04
N TYR A 91 7.02 -9.65 -1.17
CA TYR A 91 7.10 -10.82 -2.04
C TYR A 91 7.66 -10.45 -3.41
N SER A 92 8.41 -11.37 -4.00
CA SER A 92 9.02 -11.22 -5.31
C SER A 92 7.97 -11.01 -6.40
N PRO A 93 8.16 -9.99 -7.27
CA PRO A 93 7.30 -9.78 -8.43
C PRO A 93 7.77 -10.56 -9.67
N LEU A 94 8.81 -11.37 -9.52
CA LEU A 94 9.38 -12.12 -10.64
C LEU A 94 8.50 -13.33 -10.98
N SER A 95 8.32 -13.54 -12.28
CA SER A 95 7.67 -14.74 -12.78
C SER A 95 8.61 -15.95 -12.64
N THR A 96 8.13 -16.98 -11.94
CA THR A 96 8.85 -18.24 -11.73
C THR A 96 7.87 -19.41 -11.88
N ALA A 97 8.37 -20.65 -11.87
CA ALA A 97 7.51 -21.82 -11.92
C ALA A 97 6.50 -21.89 -10.74
N LYS A 98 6.85 -21.31 -9.58
CA LYS A 98 5.98 -21.24 -8.39
C LYS A 98 5.13 -19.96 -8.33
N ASN A 99 5.47 -18.98 -9.14
CA ASN A 99 4.84 -17.67 -9.20
C ASN A 99 4.69 -17.21 -10.66
N PRO A 100 3.88 -17.91 -11.49
CA PRO A 100 3.84 -17.66 -12.94
C PRO A 100 3.48 -16.23 -13.31
N SER A 101 2.54 -15.61 -12.59
CA SER A 101 2.12 -14.22 -12.85
C SER A 101 2.95 -13.18 -12.09
N GLY A 102 3.92 -13.59 -11.26
CA GLY A 102 4.72 -12.67 -10.46
C GLY A 102 3.99 -12.07 -9.25
N ASP A 103 2.78 -12.51 -8.92
CA ASP A 103 1.93 -11.90 -7.90
C ASP A 103 1.19 -12.89 -6.99
N ALA A 104 1.73 -14.12 -6.86
CA ALA A 104 1.12 -15.18 -6.08
C ALA A 104 1.50 -15.18 -4.59
N PHE A 105 2.33 -14.26 -4.13
CA PHE A 105 2.83 -14.15 -2.73
C PHE A 105 3.52 -15.43 -2.22
N THR A 106 4.24 -16.13 -3.09
CA THR A 106 4.88 -17.43 -2.77
C THR A 106 6.35 -17.29 -2.42
N GLU A 107 7.02 -16.23 -2.87
CA GLU A 107 8.44 -16.03 -2.73
C GLU A 107 8.74 -14.77 -1.91
N PRO A 108 8.96 -14.89 -0.58
CA PRO A 108 9.28 -13.74 0.25
C PRO A 108 10.67 -13.20 -0.10
N LEU A 109 10.80 -11.88 -0.13
CA LEU A 109 12.06 -11.16 -0.31
C LEU A 109 12.73 -10.90 1.03
N SER A 110 14.06 -10.86 1.04
CA SER A 110 14.78 -10.26 2.16
C SER A 110 14.47 -8.75 2.24
N LYS A 111 14.60 -8.16 3.43
CA LYS A 111 14.43 -6.69 3.61
C LYS A 111 15.34 -5.90 2.66
N LYS A 112 16.57 -6.35 2.47
CA LYS A 112 17.54 -5.74 1.56
C LYS A 112 17.07 -5.80 0.10
N ASP A 113 16.60 -6.96 -0.36
CA ASP A 113 16.17 -7.16 -1.75
C ASP A 113 14.89 -6.39 -2.06
N ALA A 114 13.96 -6.31 -1.09
CA ALA A 114 12.75 -5.51 -1.22
C ALA A 114 13.05 -4.02 -1.45
N LEU A 115 14.10 -3.49 -0.84
CA LEU A 115 14.48 -2.08 -0.93
C LEU A 115 15.44 -1.78 -2.08
N ALA A 116 16.09 -2.78 -2.63
CA ALA A 116 17.17 -2.60 -3.62
C ALA A 116 16.72 -1.77 -4.83
N LYS A 117 15.46 -1.89 -5.27
CA LYS A 117 14.94 -1.16 -6.43
C LYS A 117 14.70 0.33 -6.18
N PHE A 118 14.61 0.76 -4.92
CA PHE A 118 14.42 2.17 -4.55
C PHE A 118 15.72 2.87 -4.23
N ILE A 119 16.77 2.10 -3.97
CA ILE A 119 18.10 2.63 -3.71
C ILE A 119 18.70 3.02 -5.07
N GLY A 120 19.27 4.23 -5.13
CA GLY A 120 20.01 4.68 -6.31
C GLY A 120 21.29 3.88 -6.50
N ASP A 121 21.91 4.00 -7.68
CA ASP A 121 23.22 3.42 -7.92
C ASP A 121 24.25 3.96 -6.93
N SER A 122 25.21 3.13 -6.58
CA SER A 122 26.35 3.59 -5.78
C SER A 122 27.15 4.61 -6.59
N VAL A 123 27.45 5.73 -5.99
CA VAL A 123 28.25 6.79 -6.60
C VAL A 123 29.64 6.83 -6.01
N LEU A 124 30.63 7.09 -6.87
CA LEU A 124 31.99 7.26 -6.44
C LEU A 124 32.20 8.70 -5.96
N VAL A 125 32.28 8.88 -4.65
CA VAL A 125 32.46 10.20 -4.04
C VAL A 125 33.92 10.45 -3.78
N PRO A 126 34.52 11.55 -4.31
CA PRO A 126 35.89 11.90 -4.03
C PRO A 126 36.03 12.40 -2.58
N ILE A 127 37.08 11.94 -1.92
CA ILE A 127 37.52 12.47 -0.63
C ILE A 127 38.59 13.51 -0.93
N LEU A 128 38.31 14.75 -0.58
CA LEU A 128 39.21 15.88 -0.84
C LEU A 128 40.11 16.15 0.36
N ASP A 129 41.32 16.67 0.10
CA ASP A 129 42.20 17.24 1.11
C ASP A 129 41.74 18.68 1.47
N LYS A 130 42.53 19.32 2.35
CA LYS A 130 42.24 20.72 2.77
C LYS A 130 42.40 21.73 1.64
N ASP A 131 43.12 21.36 0.59
CA ASP A 131 43.42 22.19 -0.57
C ASP A 131 42.47 21.90 -1.75
N GLY A 132 41.50 20.98 -1.56
CA GLY A 132 40.46 20.64 -2.57
C GLY A 132 40.90 19.57 -3.58
N ASN A 133 42.08 18.92 -3.38
CA ASN A 133 42.51 17.84 -4.27
C ASN A 133 41.94 16.49 -3.86
N THR A 134 41.60 15.63 -4.81
CA THR A 134 41.11 14.29 -4.53
C THR A 134 42.21 13.38 -4.03
N ILE A 135 42.17 13.02 -2.74
CA ILE A 135 43.14 12.07 -2.13
C ILE A 135 42.75 10.62 -2.44
N LYS A 136 41.43 10.35 -2.38
CA LYS A 136 40.89 9.00 -2.53
C LYS A 136 39.42 9.12 -2.98
N SER A 137 38.91 8.06 -3.58
CA SER A 137 37.47 7.97 -3.85
C SER A 137 36.86 6.81 -3.06
N LYS A 138 35.64 6.98 -2.56
CA LYS A 138 34.90 5.96 -1.81
C LYS A 138 33.56 5.73 -2.50
N TRP A 139 33.20 4.48 -2.69
CA TRP A 139 31.85 4.13 -3.09
C TRP A 139 30.88 4.44 -1.96
N GLN A 140 29.91 5.30 -2.25
CA GLN A 140 28.79 5.59 -1.37
C GLN A 140 27.57 4.89 -1.95
N ALA A 141 26.89 4.10 -1.12
CA ALA A 141 25.63 3.47 -1.53
C ALA A 141 24.62 4.58 -1.85
N GLY A 142 23.80 4.33 -2.86
CA GLY A 142 22.68 5.23 -3.18
C GLY A 142 21.71 5.36 -2.01
N GLU A 143 21.03 6.48 -1.96
CA GLU A 143 20.02 6.73 -0.95
C GLU A 143 18.66 6.17 -1.39
N PHE A 144 17.80 5.84 -0.42
CA PHE A 144 16.42 5.49 -0.67
C PHE A 144 15.68 6.72 -1.21
N SER A 145 15.00 6.52 -2.34
CA SER A 145 14.33 7.60 -3.08
C SER A 145 12.84 7.24 -3.25
N PRO A 146 11.99 7.64 -2.30
CA PRO A 146 10.55 7.36 -2.35
C PRO A 146 9.87 8.03 -3.55
N GLU A 147 10.44 9.10 -4.09
CA GLU A 147 9.95 9.81 -5.28
C GLU A 147 9.98 8.96 -6.55
N LYS A 148 10.74 7.85 -6.56
CA LYS A 148 10.75 6.87 -7.66
C LYS A 148 9.42 6.13 -7.79
N VAL A 149 8.57 6.16 -6.76
CA VAL A 149 7.26 5.53 -6.78
C VAL A 149 6.23 6.54 -7.20
N THR A 150 5.80 6.45 -8.45
CA THR A 150 4.76 7.31 -9.03
C THR A 150 3.41 6.60 -9.14
N LYS A 151 3.39 5.28 -8.97
CA LYS A 151 2.17 4.47 -9.07
C LYS A 151 2.14 3.34 -8.06
N PHE A 152 0.93 2.93 -7.69
CA PHE A 152 0.69 1.70 -6.95
C PHE A 152 -0.24 0.79 -7.75
N ARG A 153 0.11 -0.49 -7.84
CA ARG A 153 -0.73 -1.51 -8.47
C ARG A 153 -1.53 -2.25 -7.42
N LEU A 154 -2.82 -2.38 -7.64
CA LEU A 154 -3.70 -3.22 -6.84
C LEU A 154 -4.06 -4.49 -7.62
N LYS A 155 -4.13 -5.60 -6.89
CA LYS A 155 -4.73 -6.87 -7.33
C LYS A 155 -6.02 -7.03 -6.54
N GLU A 156 -7.15 -7.18 -7.23
CA GLU A 156 -8.48 -7.23 -6.63
C GLU A 156 -9.27 -8.43 -7.13
N ASP A 157 -10.02 -9.05 -6.22
CA ASP A 157 -11.03 -10.04 -6.55
C ASP A 157 -12.42 -9.41 -6.38
N TRP A 158 -13.18 -9.33 -7.46
CA TRP A 158 -14.58 -8.97 -7.46
C TRP A 158 -15.42 -10.22 -7.22
N ILE A 159 -16.04 -10.29 -6.06
CA ILE A 159 -16.69 -11.51 -5.55
C ILE A 159 -18.20 -11.31 -5.56
N PHE A 160 -18.91 -12.23 -6.19
CA PHE A 160 -20.35 -12.34 -6.01
C PHE A 160 -20.68 -13.29 -4.86
N ASP A 161 -21.10 -12.68 -3.75
CA ASP A 161 -21.63 -13.39 -2.58
C ASP A 161 -23.14 -13.58 -2.72
N LYS A 162 -23.56 -14.82 -3.01
CA LYS A 162 -24.98 -15.13 -3.18
C LYS A 162 -25.76 -15.09 -1.87
N GLY A 163 -25.10 -15.35 -0.73
CA GLY A 163 -25.71 -15.32 0.60
C GLY A 163 -26.19 -13.93 0.97
N ARG A 164 -25.38 -12.89 0.67
CA ARG A 164 -25.75 -11.49 0.87
C ARG A 164 -26.37 -10.87 -0.39
N GLY A 165 -26.24 -11.51 -1.55
CA GLY A 165 -26.68 -10.96 -2.82
C GLY A 165 -25.89 -9.73 -3.25
N ILE A 166 -24.60 -9.66 -2.96
CA ILE A 166 -23.74 -8.50 -3.19
C ILE A 166 -22.59 -8.87 -4.12
N TYR A 167 -22.22 -7.95 -5.01
CA TYR A 167 -21.01 -8.01 -5.82
C TYR A 167 -20.06 -6.90 -5.40
N GLU A 168 -18.94 -7.25 -4.82
CA GLU A 168 -18.01 -6.29 -4.22
C GLU A 168 -16.56 -6.68 -4.43
N PRO A 169 -15.64 -5.69 -4.56
CA PRO A 169 -14.21 -5.95 -4.64
C PRO A 169 -13.59 -6.24 -3.27
N ARG A 170 -12.61 -7.13 -3.28
CA ARG A 170 -11.66 -7.37 -2.19
C ARG A 170 -10.25 -7.14 -2.71
N ILE A 171 -9.52 -6.22 -2.11
CA ILE A 171 -8.12 -6.02 -2.44
C ILE A 171 -7.33 -7.21 -1.89
N VAL A 172 -6.55 -7.85 -2.75
CA VAL A 172 -5.73 -9.02 -2.45
C VAL A 172 -4.28 -8.62 -2.24
N GLY A 173 -3.80 -7.67 -3.04
CA GLY A 173 -2.41 -7.22 -3.00
C GLY A 173 -2.21 -5.80 -3.42
N ILE A 174 -1.11 -5.23 -2.94
CA ILE A 174 -0.63 -3.90 -3.31
C ILE A 174 0.85 -3.98 -3.65
N ALA A 175 1.26 -3.26 -4.68
CA ALA A 175 2.65 -3.18 -5.12
C ALA A 175 3.01 -1.75 -5.53
N PRO A 176 4.09 -1.16 -5.00
CA PRO A 176 4.65 0.06 -5.55
C PRO A 176 5.31 -0.25 -6.89
N LEU A 177 5.09 0.62 -7.89
CA LEU A 177 5.72 0.52 -9.20
C LEU A 177 6.97 1.38 -9.26
N VAL A 178 7.99 0.84 -9.90
CA VAL A 178 9.23 1.54 -10.22
C VAL A 178 9.45 1.55 -11.72
N ASN A 179 10.05 2.63 -12.20
CA ASN A 179 10.40 2.80 -13.59
C ASN A 179 11.71 2.05 -13.87
N ILE A 180 11.68 1.16 -14.84
CA ILE A 180 12.87 0.55 -15.40
C ILE A 180 13.29 1.37 -16.60
N SER A 181 14.43 2.01 -16.52
CA SER A 181 14.99 2.82 -17.60
C SER A 181 16.31 2.22 -18.08
N ALA A 182 16.58 2.31 -19.39
CA ALA A 182 17.89 2.04 -19.97
C ALA A 182 18.25 3.17 -20.92
N MET A 183 19.49 3.64 -20.85
CA MET A 183 20.00 4.77 -21.66
C MET A 183 19.17 6.05 -21.56
N GLY A 184 18.46 6.26 -20.42
CA GLY A 184 17.60 7.42 -20.19
C GLY A 184 16.18 7.29 -20.74
N GLU A 185 15.85 6.20 -21.41
CA GLU A 185 14.49 5.93 -21.89
C GLU A 185 13.74 5.01 -20.93
N LEU A 186 12.47 5.32 -20.67
CA LEU A 186 11.58 4.48 -19.87
C LEU A 186 11.21 3.22 -20.67
N LEU A 187 11.67 2.05 -20.20
CA LEU A 187 11.36 0.78 -20.84
C LEU A 187 10.03 0.20 -20.34
N SER A 188 9.82 0.23 -19.04
CA SER A 188 8.60 -0.32 -18.43
C SER A 188 8.43 0.15 -16.99
N GLU A 189 7.19 0.09 -16.52
CA GLU A 189 6.84 0.20 -15.10
C GLU A 189 6.60 -1.21 -14.54
N GLN A 190 7.29 -1.54 -13.46
CA GLN A 190 7.20 -2.88 -12.84
C GLN A 190 7.00 -2.79 -11.34
N PRO A 191 6.29 -3.75 -10.74
CA PRO A 191 6.25 -3.87 -9.28
C PRO A 191 7.67 -4.01 -8.71
N ALA A 192 7.97 -3.26 -7.67
CA ALA A 192 9.19 -3.45 -6.93
C ALA A 192 9.10 -4.71 -6.04
N PHE A 193 7.97 -4.85 -5.39
CA PHE A 193 7.56 -6.02 -4.61
C PHE A 193 6.04 -6.05 -4.51
N TRP A 194 5.51 -7.17 -4.06
CA TRP A 194 4.11 -7.29 -3.67
C TRP A 194 3.96 -7.41 -2.16
N ILE A 195 2.88 -6.87 -1.63
CA ILE A 195 2.45 -7.06 -0.25
C ILE A 195 1.04 -7.65 -0.27
N ASN A 196 0.81 -8.69 0.54
CA ASN A 196 -0.55 -9.18 0.77
C ASN A 196 -1.35 -8.12 1.52
N PHE A 197 -2.44 -7.66 0.92
CA PHE A 197 -3.20 -6.54 1.46
C PHE A 197 -3.82 -6.84 2.83
N ASN A 198 -4.30 -8.07 3.06
CA ASN A 198 -4.86 -8.44 4.36
C ASN A 198 -3.82 -8.33 5.48
N GLN A 199 -2.55 -8.64 5.21
CA GLN A 199 -1.47 -8.45 6.17
C GLN A 199 -1.15 -6.96 6.38
N ALA A 200 -1.24 -6.15 5.32
CA ALA A 200 -0.96 -4.72 5.37
C ALA A 200 -2.03 -3.92 6.12
N ARG A 201 -3.27 -4.38 6.17
CA ARG A 201 -4.41 -3.65 6.74
C ARG A 201 -4.16 -3.14 8.15
N LYS A 202 -3.52 -3.94 9.03
CA LYS A 202 -3.21 -3.51 10.39
C LYS A 202 -2.26 -2.31 10.39
N VAL A 203 -1.22 -2.34 9.56
CA VAL A 203 -0.27 -1.23 9.43
C VAL A 203 -0.98 -0.01 8.84
N LEU A 204 -1.75 -0.20 7.77
CA LEU A 204 -2.46 0.88 7.08
C LEU A 204 -3.51 1.56 7.96
N ALA A 205 -4.20 0.81 8.83
CA ALA A 205 -5.18 1.34 9.77
C ALA A 205 -4.53 2.23 10.86
N GLN A 206 -3.28 1.95 11.21
CA GLN A 206 -2.53 2.70 12.22
C GLN A 206 -1.84 3.96 11.69
N HIS A 207 -2.00 4.26 10.38
CA HIS A 207 -1.41 5.44 9.76
C HIS A 207 -2.48 6.33 9.15
N GLN A 208 -2.59 7.54 9.72
CA GLN A 208 -3.50 8.56 9.23
C GLN A 208 -3.01 9.14 7.91
N VAL A 209 -3.94 9.41 7.01
CA VAL A 209 -3.68 10.19 5.81
C VAL A 209 -3.66 11.69 6.17
N ILE A 210 -2.52 12.34 5.96
CA ILE A 210 -2.34 13.77 6.21
C ILE A 210 -2.27 14.49 4.87
N PHE A 211 -3.44 14.85 4.34
CA PHE A 211 -3.53 15.57 3.07
C PHE A 211 -4.77 16.48 3.03
N LYS A 212 -4.57 17.78 2.88
CA LYS A 212 -5.65 18.79 2.85
C LYS A 212 -6.61 18.62 4.06
N THR A 213 -7.90 18.56 3.79
CA THR A 213 -8.96 18.32 4.77
C THR A 213 -9.38 16.85 4.80
N THR A 214 -8.45 15.92 4.71
CA THR A 214 -8.76 14.50 4.84
C THR A 214 -9.28 14.24 6.26
N ASN A 215 -10.55 13.95 6.34
CA ASN A 215 -11.31 13.82 7.57
C ASN A 215 -10.91 12.53 8.31
N ASN A 216 -9.78 12.53 9.02
CA ASN A 216 -9.37 11.45 9.92
C ASN A 216 -9.49 10.04 9.35
N LEU A 217 -9.13 9.87 8.08
CA LEU A 217 -9.09 8.58 7.43
C LEU A 217 -7.71 7.94 7.63
N SER A 218 -7.70 6.66 7.92
CA SER A 218 -6.50 5.83 7.78
C SER A 218 -6.27 5.46 6.30
N PHE A 219 -5.07 4.98 5.98
CA PHE A 219 -4.83 4.40 4.66
C PHE A 219 -5.69 3.14 4.41
N ASP A 220 -6.02 2.34 5.45
CA ASP A 220 -6.96 1.22 5.30
C ASP A 220 -8.33 1.71 4.87
N ASP A 221 -8.85 2.79 5.49
CA ASP A 221 -10.13 3.40 5.13
C ASP A 221 -10.13 3.91 3.69
N VAL A 222 -9.04 4.56 3.26
CA VAL A 222 -8.90 5.05 1.88
C VAL A 222 -9.05 3.91 0.88
N PHE A 223 -8.40 2.77 1.13
CA PHE A 223 -8.49 1.60 0.27
C PHE A 223 -9.86 0.92 0.34
N VAL A 224 -10.38 0.68 1.54
CA VAL A 224 -11.68 0.01 1.73
C VAL A 224 -12.85 0.83 1.19
N LEU A 225 -12.84 2.14 1.42
CA LEU A 225 -13.85 3.08 0.93
C LEU A 225 -13.61 3.52 -0.52
N ARG A 226 -12.51 3.06 -1.12
CA ARG A 226 -12.11 3.38 -2.50
C ARG A 226 -12.02 4.88 -2.77
N LYS A 227 -11.38 5.62 -1.87
CA LYS A 227 -11.15 7.08 -1.98
C LYS A 227 -9.95 7.41 -2.85
N PHE A 228 -9.86 6.79 -4.03
CA PHE A 228 -8.78 6.97 -5.01
C PHE A 228 -9.31 6.81 -6.43
N SER A 229 -8.57 7.37 -7.38
CA SER A 229 -8.76 7.14 -8.81
C SER A 229 -7.79 6.08 -9.31
N SER A 230 -8.20 5.24 -10.22
CA SER A 230 -7.35 4.15 -10.75
C SER A 230 -7.81 3.70 -12.13
N THR A 231 -6.88 3.10 -12.88
CA THR A 231 -7.11 2.58 -14.24
C THR A 231 -6.92 1.07 -14.24
N ILE A 232 -7.86 0.30 -14.77
CA ILE A 232 -7.69 -1.15 -14.91
C ILE A 232 -6.68 -1.40 -16.03
N ILE A 233 -5.68 -2.24 -15.72
CA ILE A 233 -4.62 -2.61 -16.67
C ILE A 233 -4.72 -4.05 -17.15
N LYS A 234 -5.50 -4.86 -16.45
CA LYS A 234 -5.68 -6.28 -16.75
C LYS A 234 -6.93 -6.81 -16.07
N GLU A 235 -7.69 -7.67 -16.74
CA GLU A 235 -8.62 -8.60 -16.10
C GLU A 235 -8.13 -10.05 -16.29
N SER A 236 -8.56 -10.96 -15.44
CA SER A 236 -8.22 -12.39 -15.62
C SER A 236 -8.76 -12.91 -16.92
N ASN A 237 -7.88 -13.44 -17.76
CA ASN A 237 -8.18 -14.02 -19.04
C ASN A 237 -7.30 -15.26 -19.26
N PRO A 238 -7.69 -16.19 -20.18
CA PRO A 238 -6.97 -17.44 -20.40
C PRO A 238 -5.52 -17.28 -20.84
N ASP A 239 -5.23 -16.22 -21.58
CA ASP A 239 -3.91 -15.96 -22.16
C ASP A 239 -3.03 -15.07 -21.25
N ASP A 240 -3.53 -14.70 -20.07
CA ASP A 240 -2.87 -13.84 -19.08
C ASP A 240 -2.45 -12.45 -19.62
N LEU A 241 -3.10 -11.96 -20.68
CA LEU A 241 -2.77 -10.71 -21.38
C LEU A 241 -3.17 -9.49 -20.54
N LYS A 242 -2.31 -8.47 -20.58
CA LYS A 242 -2.62 -7.12 -20.10
C LYS A 242 -3.29 -6.34 -21.23
N ILE A 243 -4.02 -5.28 -20.90
CA ILE A 243 -4.61 -4.38 -21.88
C ILE A 243 -3.54 -3.84 -22.85
N ALA A 244 -2.34 -3.55 -22.34
CA ALA A 244 -1.24 -3.05 -23.16
C ALA A 244 -0.71 -4.07 -24.21
N ASP A 245 -1.00 -5.35 -24.05
CA ASP A 245 -0.54 -6.39 -24.96
C ASP A 245 -1.38 -6.46 -26.24
N TYR A 246 -2.63 -5.93 -26.22
CA TYR A 246 -3.55 -5.95 -27.35
C TYR A 246 -4.11 -4.57 -27.74
N ALA A 247 -4.01 -3.57 -26.87
CA ALA A 247 -4.38 -2.19 -27.15
C ALA A 247 -3.12 -1.35 -27.36
N SER A 248 -2.90 -0.91 -28.60
CA SER A 248 -1.64 -0.29 -29.02
C SER A 248 -1.53 1.16 -28.57
N SER A 249 -2.62 1.93 -28.66
CA SER A 249 -2.64 3.34 -28.30
C SER A 249 -3.11 3.57 -26.85
N THR A 250 -2.76 4.71 -26.28
CA THR A 250 -3.24 5.14 -24.97
C THR A 250 -4.77 5.23 -24.93
N GLU A 251 -5.37 5.77 -25.99
CA GLU A 251 -6.82 5.92 -26.13
C GLU A 251 -7.53 4.55 -26.14
N GLU A 252 -6.99 3.58 -26.87
CA GLU A 252 -7.52 2.21 -26.87
C GLU A 252 -7.44 1.56 -25.48
N ARG A 253 -6.33 1.77 -24.77
CA ARG A 253 -6.14 1.26 -23.40
C ARG A 253 -7.13 1.87 -22.42
N GLU A 254 -7.36 3.17 -22.49
CA GLU A 254 -8.35 3.86 -21.66
C GLU A 254 -9.76 3.38 -21.95
N LYS A 255 -10.11 3.24 -23.23
CA LYS A 255 -11.42 2.72 -23.66
C LYS A 255 -11.66 1.31 -23.16
N GLU A 256 -10.65 0.44 -23.25
CA GLU A 256 -10.75 -0.94 -22.80
C GLU A 256 -10.83 -1.03 -21.27
N SER A 257 -10.00 -0.27 -20.55
CA SER A 257 -10.07 -0.13 -19.10
C SER A 257 -11.48 0.28 -18.65
N LYS A 258 -12.04 1.29 -19.31
CA LYS A 258 -13.40 1.76 -19.02
C LYS A 258 -14.45 0.70 -19.33
N ARG A 259 -14.32 -0.03 -20.45
CA ARG A 259 -15.23 -1.12 -20.79
C ARG A 259 -15.29 -2.18 -19.68
N ILE A 260 -14.13 -2.54 -19.12
CA ILE A 260 -14.05 -3.51 -18.02
C ILE A 260 -14.68 -2.92 -16.76
N GLU A 261 -14.36 -1.67 -16.40
CA GLU A 261 -14.93 -0.98 -15.22
C GLU A 261 -16.46 -0.88 -15.31
N ASP A 262 -16.98 -0.48 -16.48
CA ASP A 262 -18.43 -0.41 -16.75
C ASP A 262 -19.08 -1.79 -16.61
N SER A 263 -18.45 -2.85 -17.14
CA SER A 263 -18.93 -4.23 -17.01
C SER A 263 -19.06 -4.68 -15.54
N LEU A 264 -18.05 -4.36 -14.71
CA LEU A 264 -18.08 -4.66 -13.27
C LEU A 264 -19.20 -3.87 -12.55
N SER A 265 -19.32 -2.59 -12.87
CA SER A 265 -20.34 -1.71 -12.31
C SER A 265 -21.76 -2.13 -12.69
N ASP A 266 -21.98 -2.45 -13.94
CA ASP A 266 -23.30 -2.86 -14.45
C ASP A 266 -23.72 -4.22 -13.91
N TYR A 267 -22.76 -5.14 -13.72
CA TYR A 267 -23.04 -6.41 -13.04
C TYR A 267 -23.47 -6.19 -11.59
N LYS A 268 -22.77 -5.28 -10.87
CA LYS A 268 -23.13 -4.89 -9.51
C LYS A 268 -24.54 -4.28 -9.44
N LYS A 269 -24.88 -3.35 -10.35
CA LYS A 269 -26.21 -2.72 -10.42
C LYS A 269 -27.31 -3.74 -10.71
N ARG A 270 -27.10 -4.66 -11.65
CA ARG A 270 -28.07 -5.71 -11.99
C ARG A 270 -28.39 -6.62 -10.79
N ILE A 271 -27.36 -7.01 -10.04
CA ILE A 271 -27.55 -7.83 -8.83
C ILE A 271 -28.34 -7.04 -7.78
N TRP A 272 -27.96 -5.79 -7.53
CA TRP A 272 -28.64 -4.92 -6.58
C TRP A 272 -30.12 -4.75 -6.92
N ASN A 273 -30.46 -4.43 -8.17
CA ASN A 273 -31.83 -4.22 -8.63
C ASN A 273 -32.66 -5.51 -8.51
N LYS A 274 -32.10 -6.66 -8.85
CA LYS A 274 -32.79 -7.96 -8.72
C LYS A 274 -33.14 -8.29 -7.27
N ASN A 275 -32.20 -8.02 -6.34
CA ASN A 275 -32.42 -8.28 -4.91
C ASN A 275 -33.42 -7.29 -4.29
N SER A 276 -33.38 -6.04 -4.71
CA SER A 276 -34.36 -5.02 -4.26
C SER A 276 -35.76 -5.36 -4.71
N ALA A 277 -35.93 -5.79 -5.97
CA ALA A 277 -37.25 -6.24 -6.48
C ALA A 277 -37.77 -7.47 -5.75
N LYS A 278 -36.87 -8.45 -5.38
CA LYS A 278 -37.29 -9.60 -4.60
C LYS A 278 -37.80 -9.25 -3.21
N LYS A 279 -37.11 -8.34 -2.51
CA LYS A 279 -37.54 -7.85 -1.19
C LYS A 279 -38.90 -7.12 -1.22
N ILE A 280 -39.21 -6.38 -2.29
CA ILE A 280 -40.50 -5.70 -2.44
C ILE A 280 -41.65 -6.72 -2.64
N ASN A 281 -41.39 -7.81 -3.32
CA ASN A 281 -42.39 -8.86 -3.58
C ASN A 281 -42.62 -9.81 -2.38
N GLU A 282 -41.76 -9.76 -1.36
CA GLU A 282 -41.84 -10.56 -0.13
C GLU A 282 -42.49 -9.76 1.04
N LEU A 283 -42.82 -8.47 0.83
CA LEU A 283 -43.57 -7.60 1.74
C LEU A 283 -45.03 -7.51 1.32
#